data_8da17579feec88164ac0281737479de8
#
_entry.id   8da17579feec88164ac0281737479de8
#
_cell.length_a   1.000
_cell.length_b   1.000
_cell.length_c   1.000
_cell.angle_alpha   90.00
_cell.angle_beta   90.00
_cell.angle_gamma   90.00
#
_symmetry.space_group_name_H-M   'P 1'
#
loop_
_entity.id
_entity.type
_entity.pdbx_description
1 polymer ?
#
loop_
_entity_poly.entity_id
_entity_poly.type
_entity_poly.pdbx_seq_one_letter_code
_entity_poly.pdbx_strand_id
1 'polypeptide(L)'
;LYNGQKSEIFQSAREFGSAGSIYLTTRRPKFKPGEKSHLKASVKAGSFDLLNPSVLFEYKLSETVSMTFNSEWINSSGKYKFRYRRVTPSGETAYDTTATRKNGDIDAVRFEGGLQGYLPNGYWKTYVYHYSSERGIPGAIVNNVWRNGERLWDRNSFVQGVYQQDITRKYGIKVNAKYAFDYTHYMNNDDKLMRVDNQYKQREVYVSVANKYSIFRNWDVSVAYDMQWNGLSEYMSADRYTHWISAATAFSLADRLKMQASVLATLVDEKASGQVKAPNKSKVTPAVFLSYQPFKKYNWVFRAFYKQIYRMPTFNDLYYADMGNSVLKPESATQYNVGFTYAVAPKTGFLSGFHAGADVYYNLVSDKIIAYPKGQQFRWTMLNLGKVDIRGVDVQATATFRLPYEISLMTKVQYTYQEAIDITSPRDNYYRDQIPYIPWHSGSAILNLSYDDWSLNYSFVYVGERYNQQENIEYNYVQPWYTSDISLVKSFRIKSVNLKVTAEVNNVFDQAYDVVLNYPMPMRNYRFGIAIEL
;
A
#
# COMPACT_ATOMS: atom_id res chain seq x y z
N LEU A 1 8.20 -4.41 2.40
CA LEU A 1 7.63 -4.94 1.16
C LEU A 1 8.30 -6.27 0.83
N TYR A 2 7.52 -7.27 0.44
CA TYR A 2 8.02 -8.58 0.01
C TYR A 2 7.51 -8.84 -1.41
N ASN A 3 8.41 -9.16 -2.33
CA ASN A 3 8.02 -9.69 -3.62
C ASN A 3 7.54 -11.14 -3.41
N GLY A 4 6.31 -11.44 -3.85
CA GLY A 4 5.68 -12.73 -3.61
C GLY A 4 5.02 -12.83 -2.22
N GLN A 5 5.66 -13.45 -1.26
CA GLN A 5 5.14 -13.62 0.10
C GLN A 5 6.26 -13.58 1.15
N LYS A 6 5.87 -13.50 2.42
CA LYS A 6 6.78 -13.61 3.56
C LYS A 6 7.43 -15.01 3.59
N SER A 7 8.70 -15.06 3.95
CA SER A 7 9.47 -16.31 4.01
C SER A 7 9.14 -17.19 5.24
N GLU A 8 8.08 -16.86 5.98
CA GLU A 8 7.61 -17.62 7.14
C GLU A 8 6.37 -18.42 6.77
N ILE A 9 6.34 -19.72 7.08
CA ILE A 9 5.16 -20.56 6.82
C ILE A 9 4.13 -20.54 7.94
N PHE A 10 4.45 -20.00 9.11
CA PHE A 10 3.53 -19.86 10.23
C PHE A 10 2.68 -18.58 10.09
N GLN A 11 1.76 -18.61 9.15
CA GLN A 11 0.92 -17.48 8.76
C GLN A 11 -0.49 -17.96 8.39
N SER A 12 -1.45 -17.03 8.26
CA SER A 12 -2.82 -17.35 7.85
C SER A 12 -2.87 -17.87 6.40
N ALA A 13 -3.88 -18.64 6.07
CA ALA A 13 -4.02 -19.25 4.74
C ALA A 13 -4.10 -18.20 3.64
N ARG A 14 -4.87 -17.12 3.82
CA ARG A 14 -5.02 -16.04 2.82
C ARG A 14 -3.70 -15.31 2.49
N GLU A 15 -2.73 -15.27 3.44
CA GLU A 15 -1.44 -14.62 3.20
C GLU A 15 -0.63 -15.32 2.10
N PHE A 16 -0.86 -16.61 1.86
CA PHE A 16 -0.25 -17.35 0.75
C PHE A 16 -0.80 -16.92 -0.63
N GLY A 17 -1.99 -16.26 -0.69
CA GLY A 17 -2.63 -15.81 -1.93
C GLY A 17 -2.16 -14.45 -2.47
N SER A 18 -1.29 -13.71 -1.78
CA SER A 18 -0.91 -12.34 -2.16
C SER A 18 0.15 -12.31 -3.27
N ALA A 19 0.01 -11.36 -4.22
CA ALA A 19 0.99 -11.09 -5.29
C ALA A 19 2.26 -10.44 -4.77
N GLY A 20 2.09 -9.50 -3.88
CA GLY A 20 3.12 -8.82 -3.11
C GLY A 20 2.55 -8.48 -1.75
N SER A 21 3.37 -8.33 -0.74
CA SER A 21 2.89 -8.13 0.64
C SER A 21 3.57 -6.94 1.29
N ILE A 22 2.75 -6.10 1.91
CA ILE A 22 3.20 -5.04 2.81
C ILE A 22 2.77 -5.44 4.21
N TYR A 23 3.73 -5.69 5.10
CA TYR A 23 3.46 -6.00 6.49
C TYR A 23 3.61 -4.75 7.34
N LEU A 24 2.49 -4.30 7.91
CA LEU A 24 2.47 -3.22 8.88
C LEU A 24 2.41 -3.85 10.27
N THR A 25 3.39 -3.53 11.08
CA THR A 25 3.40 -3.94 12.49
C THR A 25 3.20 -2.71 13.36
N THR A 26 2.23 -2.78 14.27
CA THR A 26 2.03 -1.73 15.26
C THR A 26 3.29 -1.59 16.13
N ARG A 27 3.64 -0.36 16.47
CA ARG A 27 4.73 -0.07 17.41
C ARG A 27 4.47 -0.84 18.72
N ARG A 28 5.54 -1.44 19.25
CA ARG A 28 5.52 -1.99 20.61
C ARG A 28 5.99 -0.90 21.55
N PRO A 29 5.21 -0.52 22.57
CA PRO A 29 5.67 0.41 23.59
C PRO A 29 6.94 -0.10 24.25
N LYS A 30 7.89 0.81 24.43
CA LYS A 30 9.14 0.54 25.15
C LYS A 30 9.23 1.53 26.29
N PHE A 31 9.23 1.02 27.52
CA PHE A 31 9.33 1.83 28.74
C PHE A 31 10.73 1.69 29.32
N LYS A 32 11.29 2.79 29.81
CA LYS A 32 12.53 2.78 30.58
C LYS A 32 12.25 2.17 31.97
N PRO A 33 13.28 1.72 32.70
CA PRO A 33 13.10 1.31 34.09
C PRO A 33 12.42 2.41 34.91
N GLY A 34 11.32 2.07 35.60
CA GLY A 34 10.52 3.02 36.38
C GLY A 34 9.47 3.82 35.59
N GLU A 35 9.51 3.81 34.26
CA GLU A 35 8.54 4.48 33.41
C GLU A 35 7.29 3.60 33.21
N LYS A 36 6.09 4.21 33.38
CA LYS A 36 4.80 3.53 33.19
C LYS A 36 3.99 4.10 32.03
N SER A 37 4.30 5.31 31.58
CA SER A 37 3.55 6.00 30.53
C SER A 37 4.49 6.75 29.60
N HIS A 38 4.05 6.89 28.36
CA HIS A 38 4.68 7.68 27.34
C HIS A 38 3.59 8.45 26.59
N LEU A 39 3.74 9.76 26.49
CA LEU A 39 2.81 10.65 25.78
C LEU A 39 3.54 11.40 24.68
N LYS A 40 2.96 11.37 23.48
CA LYS A 40 3.39 12.19 22.35
C LYS A 40 2.22 12.96 21.81
N ALA A 41 2.29 14.28 21.82
CA ALA A 41 1.34 15.16 21.17
C ALA A 41 2.01 15.89 20.00
N SER A 42 1.30 16.10 18.90
CA SER A 42 1.83 16.85 17.76
C SER A 42 0.76 17.64 17.05
N VAL A 43 1.17 18.73 16.42
CA VAL A 43 0.34 19.54 15.53
C VAL A 43 1.11 19.81 14.26
N LYS A 44 0.46 19.62 13.11
CA LYS A 44 0.95 20.06 11.80
C LYS A 44 -0.01 21.09 11.22
N ALA A 45 0.55 22.12 10.62
CA ALA A 45 -0.19 23.17 9.91
C ALA A 45 0.54 23.52 8.61
N GLY A 46 -0.16 24.10 7.64
CA GLY A 46 0.51 24.45 6.40
C GLY A 46 -0.42 24.89 5.28
N SER A 47 0.07 24.79 4.06
CA SER A 47 -0.68 25.11 2.85
C SER A 47 -2.02 24.38 2.82
N PHE A 48 -2.98 24.94 2.11
CA PHE A 48 -4.35 24.42 1.95
C PHE A 48 -5.17 24.49 3.24
N ASP A 49 -4.83 25.45 4.13
CA ASP A 49 -5.45 25.63 5.45
C ASP A 49 -5.38 24.34 6.30
N LEU A 50 -4.28 23.60 6.14
CA LEU A 50 -4.08 22.34 6.84
C LEU A 50 -3.92 22.57 8.34
N LEU A 51 -4.72 21.86 9.14
CA LEU A 51 -4.55 21.70 10.58
C LEU A 51 -4.70 20.20 10.91
N ASN A 52 -3.66 19.63 11.57
CA ASN A 52 -3.62 18.21 11.86
C ASN A 52 -2.98 17.93 13.23
N PRO A 53 -3.74 18.07 14.33
CA PRO A 53 -3.32 17.62 15.65
C PRO A 53 -3.40 16.11 15.78
N SER A 54 -2.49 15.53 16.57
CA SER A 54 -2.51 14.11 16.92
C SER A 54 -1.95 13.86 18.32
N VAL A 55 -2.40 12.78 18.96
CA VAL A 55 -1.92 12.33 20.26
C VAL A 55 -1.70 10.82 20.24
N LEU A 56 -0.57 10.38 20.80
CA LEU A 56 -0.25 8.99 21.07
C LEU A 56 0.00 8.86 22.57
N PHE A 57 -0.72 7.97 23.22
CA PHE A 57 -0.53 7.62 24.61
C PHE A 57 -0.25 6.12 24.75
N GLU A 58 0.81 5.77 25.44
CA GLU A 58 1.22 4.40 25.72
C GLU A 58 1.28 4.22 27.24
N TYR A 59 0.75 3.10 27.75
CA TYR A 59 0.71 2.83 29.17
C TYR A 59 1.06 1.37 29.46
N LYS A 60 1.91 1.15 30.48
CA LYS A 60 2.31 -0.16 30.98
C LYS A 60 1.33 -0.59 32.07
N LEU A 61 0.41 -1.50 31.72
CA LEU A 61 -0.57 -2.05 32.66
C LEU A 61 0.08 -3.06 33.65
N SER A 62 1.02 -3.86 33.13
CA SER A 62 1.84 -4.77 33.92
C SER A 62 3.19 -4.99 33.24
N GLU A 63 4.06 -5.84 33.82
CA GLU A 63 5.35 -6.17 33.16
C GLU A 63 5.17 -6.85 31.81
N THR A 64 4.03 -7.50 31.58
CA THR A 64 3.76 -8.25 30.36
C THR A 64 2.66 -7.63 29.49
N VAL A 65 1.91 -6.65 29.98
CA VAL A 65 0.75 -6.07 29.29
C VAL A 65 0.91 -4.57 29.13
N SER A 66 0.72 -4.08 27.92
CA SER A 66 0.71 -2.66 27.58
C SER A 66 -0.50 -2.26 26.75
N MET A 67 -0.86 -0.99 26.88
CA MET A 67 -1.94 -0.35 26.15
C MET A 67 -1.38 0.79 25.28
N THR A 68 -1.98 0.98 24.11
CA THR A 68 -1.72 2.12 23.22
C THR A 68 -3.04 2.79 22.86
N PHE A 69 -3.03 4.10 22.80
CA PHE A 69 -4.12 4.91 22.28
C PHE A 69 -3.53 5.96 21.33
N ASN A 70 -4.10 6.09 20.16
CA ASN A 70 -3.73 7.10 19.18
C ASN A 70 -4.98 7.77 18.63
N SER A 71 -4.95 9.10 18.50
CA SER A 71 -6.01 9.88 17.88
C SER A 71 -5.40 10.94 16.98
N GLU A 72 -6.07 11.20 15.89
CA GLU A 72 -5.68 12.20 14.89
C GLU A 72 -6.94 12.87 14.33
N TRP A 73 -6.89 14.18 14.19
CA TRP A 73 -7.86 14.94 13.43
C TRP A 73 -7.14 15.67 12.30
N ILE A 74 -7.71 15.68 11.12
CA ILE A 74 -7.21 16.43 9.97
C ILE A 74 -8.33 17.29 9.39
N ASN A 75 -8.04 18.57 9.23
CA ASN A 75 -8.92 19.50 8.53
C ASN A 75 -8.09 20.27 7.51
N SER A 76 -8.63 20.42 6.29
CA SER A 76 -7.98 21.19 5.23
C SER A 76 -9.01 21.65 4.22
N SER A 77 -8.87 22.87 3.71
CA SER A 77 -9.70 23.38 2.61
C SER A 77 -9.38 22.71 1.26
N GLY A 78 -8.23 22.08 1.14
CA GLY A 78 -7.76 21.43 -0.09
C GLY A 78 -7.67 22.35 -1.30
N LYS A 79 -7.70 23.68 -1.10
CA LYS A 79 -7.60 24.68 -2.18
C LYS A 79 -6.14 24.87 -2.55
N TYR A 80 -5.78 24.60 -3.81
CA TYR A 80 -4.42 24.79 -4.30
C TYR A 80 -4.37 25.34 -5.72
N LYS A 81 -3.30 26.06 -6.02
CA LYS A 81 -3.03 26.56 -7.36
C LYS A 81 -2.47 25.43 -8.22
N PHE A 82 -2.89 25.39 -9.47
CA PHE A 82 -2.34 24.50 -10.50
C PHE A 82 -2.27 25.24 -11.84
N ARG A 83 -1.37 24.82 -12.71
CA ARG A 83 -1.28 25.30 -14.09
C ARG A 83 -2.06 24.35 -14.98
N TYR A 84 -2.94 24.91 -15.80
CA TYR A 84 -3.68 24.18 -16.82
C TYR A 84 -3.17 24.60 -18.18
N ARG A 85 -2.44 23.72 -18.85
CA ARG A 85 -1.90 23.94 -20.19
C ARG A 85 -2.45 22.88 -21.12
N ARG A 86 -2.97 23.31 -22.24
CA ARG A 86 -3.38 22.46 -23.36
C ARG A 86 -2.72 22.92 -24.65
N VAL A 87 -2.31 21.94 -25.43
CA VAL A 87 -1.72 22.13 -26.75
C VAL A 87 -2.71 21.58 -27.77
N THR A 88 -2.90 22.28 -28.88
CA THR A 88 -3.70 21.81 -30.03
C THR A 88 -3.00 20.64 -30.71
N PRO A 89 -3.68 19.86 -31.58
CA PRO A 89 -3.03 18.84 -32.39
C PRO A 89 -1.90 19.37 -33.30
N SER A 90 -1.92 20.70 -33.64
CA SER A 90 -0.87 21.38 -34.41
C SER A 90 0.32 21.82 -33.55
N GLY A 91 0.33 21.54 -32.22
CA GLY A 91 1.42 21.93 -31.31
C GLY A 91 1.30 23.35 -30.74
N GLU A 92 0.25 24.11 -31.09
CA GLU A 92 0.01 25.46 -30.58
C GLU A 92 -0.63 25.42 -29.17
N THR A 93 -0.35 26.40 -28.33
CA THR A 93 -0.94 26.51 -26.98
C THR A 93 -2.39 26.97 -27.10
N ALA A 94 -3.33 26.06 -26.84
CA ALA A 94 -4.76 26.37 -26.77
C ALA A 94 -5.12 27.10 -25.46
N TYR A 95 -4.56 26.64 -24.34
CA TYR A 95 -4.74 27.22 -23.01
C TYR A 95 -3.43 27.14 -22.23
N ASP A 96 -3.09 28.21 -21.53
CA ASP A 96 -2.03 28.24 -20.52
C ASP A 96 -2.45 29.21 -19.44
N THR A 97 -3.04 28.69 -18.38
CA THR A 97 -3.59 29.47 -17.29
C THR A 97 -3.31 28.86 -15.95
N THR A 98 -3.22 29.70 -14.93
CA THR A 98 -3.16 29.25 -13.52
C THR A 98 -4.51 29.45 -12.88
N ALA A 99 -4.97 28.42 -12.20
CA ALA A 99 -6.26 28.44 -11.56
C ALA A 99 -6.20 27.79 -10.16
N THR A 100 -7.26 27.96 -9.38
CA THR A 100 -7.36 27.36 -8.05
C THR A 100 -8.28 26.16 -8.08
N ARG A 101 -7.74 25.00 -7.71
CA ARG A 101 -8.49 23.77 -7.51
C ARG A 101 -9.42 23.96 -6.30
N LYS A 102 -10.67 23.55 -6.44
CA LYS A 102 -11.69 23.58 -5.39
C LYS A 102 -12.26 22.20 -5.16
N ASN A 103 -13.05 22.04 -4.10
CA ASN A 103 -13.67 20.76 -3.73
C ASN A 103 -12.67 19.64 -3.43
N GLY A 104 -11.55 20.00 -2.79
CA GLY A 104 -10.56 19.06 -2.29
C GLY A 104 -10.46 19.07 -0.77
N ASP A 105 -11.47 19.67 -0.11
CA ASP A 105 -11.54 19.79 1.33
C ASP A 105 -11.70 18.43 2.00
N ILE A 106 -11.19 18.34 3.22
CA ILE A 106 -11.31 17.16 4.08
C ILE A 106 -11.50 17.58 5.54
N ASP A 107 -12.42 16.94 6.20
CA ASP A 107 -12.53 16.87 7.66
C ASP A 107 -12.56 15.39 8.06
N ALA A 108 -11.59 14.95 8.86
CA ALA A 108 -11.49 13.55 9.21
C ALA A 108 -10.93 13.35 10.62
N VAL A 109 -11.46 12.34 11.30
CA VAL A 109 -11.01 11.91 12.61
C VAL A 109 -10.65 10.43 12.59
N ARG A 110 -9.58 10.07 13.31
CA ARG A 110 -9.14 8.70 13.48
C ARG A 110 -8.87 8.40 14.95
N PHE A 111 -9.35 7.25 15.41
CA PHE A 111 -9.09 6.69 16.73
C PHE A 111 -8.53 5.28 16.60
N GLU A 112 -7.50 4.98 17.35
CA GLU A 112 -6.86 3.68 17.41
C GLU A 112 -6.61 3.29 18.86
N GLY A 113 -6.99 2.08 19.22
CA GLY A 113 -6.74 1.51 20.54
C GLY A 113 -6.10 0.13 20.42
N GLY A 114 -5.11 -0.16 21.24
CA GLY A 114 -4.43 -1.44 21.24
C GLY A 114 -4.12 -1.95 22.65
N LEU A 115 -4.34 -3.23 22.85
CA LEU A 115 -3.84 -3.99 24.00
C LEU A 115 -2.94 -5.09 23.50
N GLN A 116 -1.80 -5.28 24.13
CA GLN A 116 -0.89 -6.37 23.79
C GLN A 116 -0.31 -6.99 25.07
N GLY A 117 -0.20 -8.30 25.07
CA GLY A 117 0.37 -9.05 26.16
C GLY A 117 1.37 -10.09 25.69
N TYR A 118 2.37 -10.35 26.53
CA TYR A 118 3.36 -11.40 26.32
C TYR A 118 3.02 -12.60 27.18
N LEU A 119 3.21 -13.77 26.59
CA LEU A 119 3.10 -15.07 27.22
C LEU A 119 4.50 -15.72 27.26
N PRO A 120 4.76 -16.74 28.08
CA PRO A 120 6.08 -17.36 28.16
C PRO A 120 6.67 -17.77 26.80
N ASN A 121 5.85 -18.25 25.87
CA ASN A 121 6.26 -18.65 24.52
C ASN A 121 5.32 -18.09 23.44
N GLY A 122 4.81 -16.89 23.65
CA GLY A 122 3.84 -16.33 22.73
C GLY A 122 3.44 -14.90 23.05
N TYR A 123 2.42 -14.45 22.36
CA TYR A 123 1.83 -13.13 22.57
C TYR A 123 0.36 -13.11 22.12
N TRP A 124 -0.35 -12.13 22.62
CA TRP A 124 -1.66 -11.74 22.08
C TRP A 124 -1.72 -10.24 21.87
N LYS A 125 -2.56 -9.83 20.92
CA LYS A 125 -2.83 -8.42 20.60
C LYS A 125 -4.30 -8.26 20.27
N THR A 126 -4.87 -7.17 20.72
CA THR A 126 -6.20 -6.70 20.30
C THR A 126 -6.06 -5.26 19.81
N TYR A 127 -6.72 -4.93 18.74
CA TYR A 127 -6.65 -3.62 18.13
C TYR A 127 -8.03 -3.18 17.69
N VAL A 128 -8.38 -1.94 18.01
CA VAL A 128 -9.64 -1.29 17.63
C VAL A 128 -9.29 -0.06 16.80
N TYR A 129 -10.02 0.16 15.74
CA TYR A 129 -9.84 1.26 14.81
C TYR A 129 -11.18 1.89 14.47
N HIS A 130 -11.21 3.22 14.43
CA HIS A 130 -12.32 3.99 13.88
C HIS A 130 -11.79 5.17 13.07
N TYR A 131 -12.34 5.36 11.88
CA TYR A 131 -12.09 6.49 11.01
C TYR A 131 -13.43 7.02 10.51
N SER A 132 -13.59 8.35 10.53
CA SER A 132 -14.72 9.04 9.93
C SER A 132 -14.22 10.23 9.15
N SER A 133 -14.71 10.43 7.93
CA SER A 133 -14.36 11.58 7.11
C SER A 133 -15.52 12.09 6.28
N GLU A 134 -15.49 13.38 6.04
CA GLU A 134 -16.21 14.06 4.98
C GLU A 134 -15.19 14.75 4.08
N ARG A 135 -15.33 14.58 2.75
CA ARG A 135 -14.39 15.20 1.80
C ARG A 135 -15.06 15.52 0.47
N GLY A 136 -14.57 16.56 -0.16
CA GLY A 136 -14.84 16.83 -1.55
C GLY A 136 -13.96 15.97 -2.45
N ILE A 137 -14.46 15.63 -3.63
CA ILE A 137 -13.70 14.96 -4.68
C ILE A 137 -13.62 15.93 -5.86
N PRO A 138 -12.46 16.55 -6.10
CA PRO A 138 -12.31 17.39 -7.28
C PRO A 138 -12.34 16.52 -8.53
N GLY A 139 -13.31 16.74 -9.40
CA GLY A 139 -13.47 16.00 -10.66
C GLY A 139 -12.39 16.35 -11.70
N ALA A 140 -12.34 15.66 -12.83
CA ALA A 140 -11.43 15.97 -13.92
C ALA A 140 -11.69 17.37 -14.51
N ILE A 141 -10.62 18.02 -14.99
CA ILE A 141 -10.71 19.30 -15.73
C ILE A 141 -10.72 19.00 -17.22
N VAL A 142 -11.89 19.13 -17.86
CA VAL A 142 -12.05 18.86 -19.28
C VAL A 142 -12.63 20.10 -19.96
N ASN A 143 -11.99 20.57 -21.04
CA ASN A 143 -12.43 21.74 -21.80
C ASN A 143 -12.71 22.98 -20.95
N ASN A 144 -11.85 23.23 -19.96
CA ASN A 144 -11.99 24.32 -18.98
C ASN A 144 -13.29 24.25 -18.14
N VAL A 145 -13.93 23.10 -18.09
CA VAL A 145 -15.08 22.81 -17.22
C VAL A 145 -14.60 22.18 -15.93
N TRP A 146 -14.99 22.77 -14.83
CA TRP A 146 -14.57 22.41 -13.47
C TRP A 146 -15.78 21.84 -12.75
N ARG A 147 -15.62 20.63 -12.22
CA ARG A 147 -16.68 19.92 -11.51
C ARG A 147 -16.41 19.98 -10.02
N ASN A 148 -17.41 20.41 -9.25
CA ASN A 148 -17.30 20.59 -7.81
C ASN A 148 -18.46 19.94 -7.04
N GLY A 149 -19.24 19.08 -7.70
CA GLY A 149 -20.46 18.50 -7.13
C GLY A 149 -20.26 17.18 -6.38
N GLU A 150 -19.06 16.62 -6.39
CA GLU A 150 -18.80 15.30 -5.83
C GLU A 150 -18.36 15.39 -4.36
N ARG A 151 -19.05 14.61 -3.50
CA ARG A 151 -18.77 14.51 -2.05
C ARG A 151 -18.69 13.04 -1.65
N LEU A 152 -17.86 12.76 -0.65
CA LEU A 152 -17.69 11.43 -0.10
C LEU A 152 -17.63 11.47 1.42
N TRP A 153 -18.43 10.64 2.06
CA TRP A 153 -18.38 10.36 3.48
C TRP A 153 -17.97 8.90 3.70
N ASP A 154 -16.96 8.69 4.50
CA ASP A 154 -16.50 7.35 4.88
C ASP A 154 -16.55 7.18 6.39
N ARG A 155 -16.99 5.99 6.84
CA ARG A 155 -16.85 5.53 8.23
C ARG A 155 -16.35 4.09 8.21
N ASN A 156 -15.14 3.91 8.72
CA ASN A 156 -14.51 2.59 8.76
C ASN A 156 -14.21 2.24 10.22
N SER A 157 -14.70 1.11 10.66
CA SER A 157 -14.49 0.62 12.03
C SER A 157 -14.13 -0.84 12.01
N PHE A 158 -13.13 -1.23 12.79
CA PHE A 158 -12.87 -2.64 12.98
C PHE A 158 -12.28 -2.94 14.35
N VAL A 159 -12.48 -4.17 14.78
CA VAL A 159 -11.77 -4.80 15.88
C VAL A 159 -11.08 -6.05 15.35
N GLN A 160 -9.83 -6.24 15.72
CA GLN A 160 -9.08 -7.44 15.37
C GLN A 160 -8.26 -7.95 16.54
N GLY A 161 -8.07 -9.27 16.59
CA GLY A 161 -7.26 -9.95 17.57
C GLY A 161 -6.30 -10.93 16.94
N VAL A 162 -5.14 -11.09 17.54
CA VAL A 162 -4.12 -12.10 17.21
C VAL A 162 -3.69 -12.78 18.48
N TYR A 163 -3.67 -14.09 18.46
CA TYR A 163 -3.07 -14.94 19.48
C TYR A 163 -2.07 -15.86 18.81
N GLN A 164 -0.84 -15.90 19.30
CA GLN A 164 0.20 -16.82 18.83
C GLN A 164 0.94 -17.40 20.02
N GLN A 165 1.07 -18.73 20.05
CA GLN A 165 1.81 -19.42 21.09
C GLN A 165 2.47 -20.69 20.59
N ASP A 166 3.71 -20.92 20.99
CA ASP A 166 4.36 -22.21 20.90
C ASP A 166 3.93 -23.06 22.11
N ILE A 167 3.00 -24.00 21.87
CA ILE A 167 2.45 -24.91 22.90
C ILE A 167 3.52 -25.88 23.38
N THR A 168 4.34 -26.34 22.45
CA THR A 168 5.51 -27.16 22.73
C THR A 168 6.71 -26.67 21.93
N ARG A 169 7.90 -27.23 22.14
CA ARG A 169 9.08 -26.93 21.32
C ARG A 169 8.89 -27.23 19.83
N LYS A 170 7.92 -28.09 19.50
CA LYS A 170 7.67 -28.54 18.12
C LYS A 170 6.36 -28.00 17.54
N TYR A 171 5.41 -27.62 18.37
CA TYR A 171 4.07 -27.26 17.91
C TYR A 171 3.68 -25.85 18.37
N GLY A 172 3.28 -25.04 17.39
CA GLY A 172 2.76 -23.71 17.59
C GLY A 172 1.39 -23.50 16.94
N ILE A 173 0.56 -22.68 17.56
CA ILE A 173 -0.74 -22.26 17.06
C ILE A 173 -0.80 -20.74 16.92
N LYS A 174 -1.46 -20.26 15.86
CA LYS A 174 -1.76 -18.85 15.65
C LYS A 174 -3.22 -18.70 15.25
N VAL A 175 -3.92 -17.83 15.95
CA VAL A 175 -5.34 -17.52 15.70
C VAL A 175 -5.46 -16.03 15.40
N ASN A 176 -6.20 -15.69 14.34
CA ASN A 176 -6.58 -14.31 14.04
C ASN A 176 -8.10 -14.22 13.94
N ALA A 177 -8.66 -13.12 14.42
CA ALA A 177 -10.07 -12.80 14.27
C ALA A 177 -10.22 -11.31 13.96
N LYS A 178 -11.17 -10.94 13.08
CA LYS A 178 -11.49 -9.56 12.75
C LYS A 178 -12.98 -9.42 12.48
N TYR A 179 -13.54 -8.35 12.99
CA TYR A 179 -14.83 -7.81 12.54
C TYR A 179 -14.62 -6.40 12.02
N ALA A 180 -15.15 -6.09 10.83
CA ALA A 180 -15.11 -4.75 10.27
C ALA A 180 -16.48 -4.31 9.78
N PHE A 181 -16.71 -3.02 9.87
CA PHE A 181 -17.87 -2.31 9.32
C PHE A 181 -17.38 -1.08 8.57
N ASP A 182 -17.75 -1.00 7.31
CA ASP A 182 -17.42 0.10 6.41
C ASP A 182 -18.71 0.71 5.87
N TYR A 183 -18.83 2.03 5.98
CA TYR A 183 -19.90 2.83 5.39
C TYR A 183 -19.28 3.84 4.44
N THR A 184 -19.80 3.89 3.23
CA THR A 184 -19.44 4.88 2.22
C THR A 184 -20.72 5.51 1.67
N HIS A 185 -20.77 6.85 1.66
CA HIS A 185 -21.80 7.62 1.00
C HIS A 185 -21.15 8.50 -0.07
N TYR A 186 -21.49 8.26 -1.31
CA TYR A 186 -21.03 9.03 -2.46
C TYR A 186 -22.18 9.82 -3.05
N MET A 187 -22.01 11.12 -3.21
CA MET A 187 -22.97 12.02 -3.80
C MET A 187 -22.34 12.84 -4.93
N ASN A 188 -23.03 12.95 -6.05
CA ASN A 188 -22.69 13.87 -7.13
C ASN A 188 -23.93 14.68 -7.52
N ASN A 189 -23.89 15.97 -7.24
CA ASN A 189 -24.97 16.94 -7.53
C ASN A 189 -24.63 17.85 -8.73
N ASP A 190 -23.66 17.50 -9.55
CA ASP A 190 -23.34 18.28 -10.76
C ASP A 190 -24.49 18.18 -11.77
N ASP A 191 -25.11 19.32 -12.10
CA ASP A 191 -26.26 19.41 -13.01
C ASP A 191 -25.93 19.00 -14.45
N LYS A 192 -24.64 18.93 -14.82
CA LYS A 192 -24.15 18.52 -16.12
C LYS A 192 -23.96 17.01 -16.24
N LEU A 193 -24.14 16.28 -15.15
CA LEU A 193 -24.04 14.84 -15.07
C LEU A 193 -25.31 14.24 -14.49
N MET A 194 -25.43 12.92 -14.58
CA MET A 194 -26.44 12.20 -13.84
C MET A 194 -26.21 12.38 -12.34
N ARG A 195 -27.19 12.89 -11.63
CA ARG A 195 -27.15 13.00 -10.16
C ARG A 195 -27.02 11.59 -9.57
N VAL A 196 -26.15 11.49 -8.59
CA VAL A 196 -25.87 10.25 -7.87
C VAL A 196 -25.94 10.53 -6.38
N ASP A 197 -26.62 9.66 -5.66
CA ASP A 197 -26.70 9.67 -4.19
C ASP A 197 -26.75 8.21 -3.72
N ASN A 198 -25.57 7.61 -3.54
CA ASN A 198 -25.43 6.19 -3.24
C ASN A 198 -24.78 5.95 -1.89
N GLN A 199 -25.36 5.04 -1.14
CA GLN A 199 -24.84 4.57 0.13
C GLN A 199 -24.50 3.10 0.04
N TYR A 200 -23.40 2.72 0.71
CA TYR A 200 -22.93 1.35 0.76
C TYR A 200 -22.54 1.01 2.20
N LYS A 201 -23.00 -0.11 2.70
CA LYS A 201 -22.57 -0.68 3.98
C LYS A 201 -21.94 -2.03 3.73
N GLN A 202 -20.69 -2.18 4.10
CA GLN A 202 -19.98 -3.44 4.03
C GLN A 202 -19.67 -3.95 5.43
N ARG A 203 -19.76 -5.26 5.62
CA ARG A 203 -19.38 -5.95 6.85
C ARG A 203 -18.43 -7.08 6.50
N GLU A 204 -17.47 -7.32 7.38
CA GLU A 204 -16.51 -8.42 7.26
C GLU A 204 -16.40 -9.14 8.60
N VAL A 205 -16.51 -10.46 8.57
CA VAL A 205 -16.07 -11.34 9.66
C VAL A 205 -14.96 -12.22 9.10
N TYR A 206 -13.81 -12.23 9.76
CA TYR A 206 -12.69 -13.05 9.38
C TYR A 206 -12.17 -13.82 10.58
N VAL A 207 -11.91 -15.12 10.39
CA VAL A 207 -11.31 -16.00 11.37
C VAL A 207 -10.24 -16.86 10.69
N SER A 208 -9.10 -17.03 11.34
CA SER A 208 -7.99 -17.84 10.83
C SER A 208 -7.38 -18.66 11.96
N VAL A 209 -7.05 -19.91 11.65
CA VAL A 209 -6.27 -20.79 12.53
C VAL A 209 -5.13 -21.38 11.72
N ALA A 210 -3.90 -21.11 12.15
CA ALA A 210 -2.70 -21.68 11.55
C ALA A 210 -1.96 -22.55 12.59
N ASN A 211 -1.49 -23.68 12.15
CA ASN A 211 -0.74 -24.67 12.94
C ASN A 211 0.62 -24.88 12.31
N LYS A 212 1.69 -24.81 13.10
CA LYS A 212 3.05 -25.14 12.69
C LYS A 212 3.55 -26.33 13.49
N TYR A 213 4.20 -27.29 12.81
CA TYR A 213 4.86 -28.41 13.44
C TYR A 213 6.29 -28.55 12.92
N SER A 214 7.27 -28.55 13.80
CA SER A 214 8.69 -28.79 13.52
C SER A 214 8.97 -30.30 13.55
N ILE A 215 9.09 -30.92 12.36
CA ILE A 215 9.39 -32.35 12.22
C ILE A 215 10.81 -32.59 12.72
N PHE A 216 11.75 -31.81 12.21
CA PHE A 216 13.15 -31.78 12.62
C PHE A 216 13.60 -30.33 12.86
N ARG A 217 14.80 -30.12 13.37
CA ARG A 217 15.35 -28.77 13.64
C ARG A 217 15.40 -27.87 12.39
N ASN A 218 15.46 -28.46 11.23
CA ASN A 218 15.60 -27.77 9.93
C ASN A 218 14.41 -28.00 8.99
N TRP A 219 13.32 -28.60 9.46
CA TRP A 219 12.16 -28.89 8.65
C TRP A 219 10.85 -28.62 9.40
N ASP A 220 10.15 -27.61 8.95
CA ASP A 220 8.84 -27.20 9.47
C ASP A 220 7.74 -27.47 8.44
N VAL A 221 6.56 -27.80 8.93
CA VAL A 221 5.32 -27.89 8.16
C VAL A 221 4.26 -27.00 8.80
N SER A 222 3.35 -26.47 8.00
CA SER A 222 2.24 -25.64 8.45
C SER A 222 0.96 -25.98 7.69
N VAL A 223 -0.16 -25.99 8.42
CA VAL A 223 -1.51 -26.07 7.84
C VAL A 223 -2.32 -24.92 8.42
N ALA A 224 -3.02 -24.17 7.57
CA ALA A 224 -3.89 -23.10 8.01
C ALA A 224 -5.25 -23.17 7.31
N TYR A 225 -6.26 -22.74 8.05
CA TYR A 225 -7.63 -22.57 7.56
C TYR A 225 -8.12 -21.18 7.91
N ASP A 226 -8.64 -20.47 6.92
CA ASP A 226 -9.26 -19.16 7.10
C ASP A 226 -10.68 -19.18 6.54
N MET A 227 -11.57 -18.49 7.23
CA MET A 227 -12.93 -18.20 6.76
C MET A 227 -13.17 -16.71 6.80
N GLN A 228 -13.75 -16.18 5.75
CA GLN A 228 -14.18 -14.79 5.67
C GLN A 228 -15.60 -14.71 5.12
N TRP A 229 -16.46 -14.00 5.83
CA TRP A 229 -17.73 -13.54 5.33
C TRP A 229 -17.67 -12.04 5.03
N ASN A 230 -18.12 -11.65 3.83
CA ASN A 230 -18.34 -10.27 3.46
C ASN A 230 -19.82 -10.08 3.10
N GLY A 231 -20.44 -9.07 3.66
CA GLY A 231 -21.79 -8.65 3.33
C GLY A 231 -21.82 -7.21 2.82
N LEU A 232 -22.56 -6.97 1.74
CA LEU A 232 -22.87 -5.65 1.19
C LEU A 232 -24.37 -5.40 1.32
N SER A 233 -24.76 -4.20 1.72
CA SER A 233 -26.16 -3.77 1.80
C SER A 233 -26.34 -2.30 1.42
N GLU A 234 -27.56 -1.85 1.30
CA GLU A 234 -28.11 -0.55 0.92
C GLU A 234 -28.40 -0.48 -0.59
N TYR A 235 -27.41 -0.22 -1.44
CA TYR A 235 -27.66 -0.13 -2.90
C TYR A 235 -27.99 -1.51 -3.52
N MET A 236 -27.23 -2.53 -3.13
CA MET A 236 -27.41 -3.94 -3.54
C MET A 236 -27.07 -4.84 -2.37
N SER A 237 -27.77 -5.96 -2.24
CA SER A 237 -27.43 -6.98 -1.24
C SER A 237 -26.56 -8.06 -1.86
N ALA A 238 -25.39 -8.30 -1.26
CA ALA A 238 -24.51 -9.40 -1.64
C ALA A 238 -23.84 -9.98 -0.40
N ASP A 239 -23.75 -11.31 -0.37
CA ASP A 239 -23.05 -12.09 0.65
C ASP A 239 -22.02 -12.98 -0.03
N ARG A 240 -20.78 -12.94 0.47
CA ARG A 240 -19.68 -13.78 -0.01
C ARG A 240 -19.05 -14.52 1.15
N TYR A 241 -18.96 -15.83 1.03
CA TYR A 241 -18.18 -16.69 1.90
C TYR A 241 -16.92 -17.13 1.16
N THR A 242 -15.77 -16.89 1.75
CA THR A 242 -14.49 -17.33 1.20
C THR A 242 -13.77 -18.20 2.22
N HIS A 243 -13.39 -19.38 1.79
CA HIS A 243 -12.60 -20.33 2.56
C HIS A 243 -11.25 -20.49 1.91
N TRP A 244 -10.19 -20.36 2.69
CA TRP A 244 -8.82 -20.65 2.29
C TRP A 244 -8.28 -21.79 3.13
N ILE A 245 -7.68 -22.76 2.46
CA ILE A 245 -7.00 -23.89 3.08
C ILE A 245 -5.58 -23.91 2.52
N SER A 246 -4.57 -23.83 3.37
CA SER A 246 -3.19 -23.87 2.95
C SER A 246 -2.42 -24.98 3.64
N ALA A 247 -1.51 -25.61 2.89
CA ALA A 247 -0.46 -26.46 3.41
C ALA A 247 0.88 -25.92 2.93
N ALA A 248 1.85 -25.82 3.83
CA ALA A 248 3.18 -25.30 3.51
C ALA A 248 4.27 -26.08 4.22
N THR A 249 5.44 -26.10 3.62
CA THR A 249 6.65 -26.70 4.21
C THR A 249 7.83 -25.76 4.01
N ALA A 250 8.72 -25.71 4.99
CA ALA A 250 9.97 -24.97 4.95
C ALA A 250 11.11 -25.87 5.38
N PHE A 251 12.14 -25.95 4.56
CA PHE A 251 13.32 -26.75 4.79
C PHE A 251 14.59 -25.90 4.68
N SER A 252 15.53 -26.11 5.61
CA SER A 252 16.82 -25.42 5.62
C SER A 252 17.96 -26.43 5.56
N LEU A 253 18.85 -26.30 4.58
CA LEU A 253 20.03 -27.14 4.43
C LEU A 253 21.28 -26.34 4.76
N ALA A 254 22.07 -26.85 5.74
CA ALA A 254 23.33 -26.26 6.19
C ALA A 254 23.25 -24.75 6.49
N ASP A 255 22.09 -24.24 6.91
CA ASP A 255 21.77 -22.83 7.17
C ASP A 255 22.00 -21.88 5.96
N ARG A 256 22.24 -22.44 4.78
CA ARG A 256 22.55 -21.67 3.56
C ARG A 256 21.48 -21.76 2.48
N LEU A 257 20.88 -22.92 2.30
CA LEU A 257 19.79 -23.11 1.35
C LEU A 257 18.49 -23.23 2.14
N LYS A 258 17.57 -22.33 1.88
CA LYS A 258 16.21 -22.37 2.41
C LYS A 258 15.25 -22.60 1.26
N MET A 259 14.40 -23.59 1.42
CA MET A 259 13.35 -23.97 0.47
C MET A 259 12.01 -23.86 1.16
N GLN A 260 11.05 -23.29 0.49
CA GLN A 260 9.67 -23.23 0.95
C GLN A 260 8.74 -23.62 -0.20
N ALA A 261 7.79 -24.48 0.07
CA ALA A 261 6.73 -24.80 -0.86
C ALA A 261 5.38 -24.65 -0.16
N SER A 262 4.37 -24.22 -0.89
CA SER A 262 3.02 -24.09 -0.38
C SER A 262 1.99 -24.35 -1.46
N VAL A 263 0.81 -24.80 -1.03
CA VAL A 263 -0.39 -24.93 -1.85
C VAL A 263 -1.51 -24.23 -1.12
N LEU A 264 -2.28 -23.40 -1.83
CA LEU A 264 -3.45 -22.72 -1.32
C LEU A 264 -4.68 -23.10 -2.14
N ALA A 265 -5.70 -23.63 -1.49
CA ALA A 265 -7.04 -23.80 -2.04
C ALA A 265 -7.92 -22.61 -1.63
N THR A 266 -8.54 -21.94 -2.60
CA THR A 266 -9.50 -20.86 -2.40
C THR A 266 -10.88 -21.34 -2.89
N LEU A 267 -11.88 -21.31 -2.01
CA LEU A 267 -13.25 -21.68 -2.31
C LEU A 267 -14.14 -20.47 -2.04
N VAL A 268 -14.95 -20.06 -3.02
CA VAL A 268 -15.81 -18.88 -2.92
C VAL A 268 -17.24 -19.24 -3.27
N ASP A 269 -18.14 -18.93 -2.34
CA ASP A 269 -19.60 -18.96 -2.55
C ASP A 269 -20.13 -17.54 -2.40
N GLU A 270 -20.87 -17.07 -3.42
CA GLU A 270 -21.39 -15.71 -3.45
C GLU A 270 -22.88 -15.73 -3.84
N LYS A 271 -23.65 -14.93 -3.10
CA LYS A 271 -25.07 -14.66 -3.37
C LYS A 271 -25.26 -13.16 -3.49
N ALA A 272 -25.88 -12.71 -4.58
CA ALA A 272 -26.22 -11.30 -4.78
C ALA A 272 -27.69 -11.16 -5.19
N SER A 273 -28.34 -10.09 -4.75
CA SER A 273 -29.67 -9.70 -5.22
C SER A 273 -29.54 -9.12 -6.63
N GLY A 274 -30.37 -9.61 -7.59
CA GLY A 274 -30.35 -9.15 -8.97
C GLY A 274 -30.12 -10.28 -9.98
N GLN A 275 -30.03 -9.91 -11.26
CA GLN A 275 -30.05 -10.87 -12.37
C GLN A 275 -28.76 -11.67 -12.59
N VAL A 276 -27.65 -11.30 -11.97
CA VAL A 276 -26.35 -11.93 -12.20
C VAL A 276 -25.83 -12.54 -10.91
N LYS A 277 -26.03 -13.83 -10.77
CA LYS A 277 -25.35 -14.63 -9.73
C LYS A 277 -23.90 -14.86 -10.17
N ALA A 278 -22.95 -14.37 -9.39
CA ALA A 278 -21.56 -14.78 -9.57
C ALA A 278 -21.46 -16.29 -9.31
N PRO A 279 -20.90 -17.08 -10.24
CA PRO A 279 -20.80 -18.51 -10.03
C PRO A 279 -19.81 -18.81 -8.90
N ASN A 280 -20.08 -19.88 -8.14
CA ASN A 280 -19.11 -20.41 -7.16
C ASN A 280 -17.76 -20.64 -7.83
N LYS A 281 -16.71 -20.23 -7.20
CA LYS A 281 -15.36 -20.30 -7.75
C LYS A 281 -14.45 -21.09 -6.82
N SER A 282 -13.64 -21.94 -7.40
CA SER A 282 -12.58 -22.65 -6.69
C SER A 282 -11.28 -22.60 -7.48
N LYS A 283 -10.16 -22.46 -6.78
CA LYS A 283 -8.83 -22.44 -7.38
C LYS A 283 -7.79 -22.95 -6.41
N VAL A 284 -6.90 -23.79 -6.93
CA VAL A 284 -5.69 -24.23 -6.22
C VAL A 284 -4.49 -23.53 -6.83
N THR A 285 -3.67 -22.91 -5.98
CA THR A 285 -2.50 -22.11 -6.39
C THR A 285 -1.24 -22.59 -5.65
N PRO A 286 -0.26 -23.16 -6.36
CA PRO A 286 1.02 -23.55 -5.78
C PRO A 286 2.00 -22.36 -5.73
N ALA A 287 2.99 -22.44 -4.82
CA ALA A 287 4.14 -21.56 -4.78
C ALA A 287 5.38 -22.29 -4.27
N VAL A 288 6.53 -21.94 -4.83
CA VAL A 288 7.86 -22.45 -4.40
C VAL A 288 8.82 -21.27 -4.31
N PHE A 289 9.56 -21.21 -3.22
CA PHE A 289 10.57 -20.18 -2.95
C PHE A 289 11.90 -20.84 -2.60
N LEU A 290 12.96 -20.31 -3.16
CA LEU A 290 14.33 -20.70 -2.89
C LEU A 290 15.12 -19.48 -2.43
N SER A 291 15.98 -19.66 -1.43
CA SER A 291 16.92 -18.66 -0.96
C SER A 291 18.26 -19.34 -0.68
N TYR A 292 19.32 -18.83 -1.30
CA TYR A 292 20.64 -19.43 -1.19
C TYR A 292 21.70 -18.40 -0.83
N GLN A 293 22.45 -18.67 0.23
CA GLN A 293 23.58 -17.85 0.69
C GLN A 293 24.89 -18.62 0.46
N PRO A 294 25.58 -18.43 -0.69
CA PRO A 294 26.77 -19.24 -1.05
C PRO A 294 27.96 -18.97 -0.14
N PHE A 295 28.11 -17.76 0.36
CA PHE A 295 29.32 -17.33 1.08
C PHE A 295 29.05 -17.14 2.58
N LYS A 296 29.84 -17.76 3.44
CA LYS A 296 29.76 -17.53 4.91
C LYS A 296 30.22 -16.12 5.31
N LYS A 297 31.22 -15.57 4.60
CA LYS A 297 31.86 -14.30 4.91
C LYS A 297 31.09 -13.10 4.36
N TYR A 298 30.37 -13.27 3.28
CA TYR A 298 29.70 -12.21 2.56
C TYR A 298 28.17 -12.44 2.58
N ASN A 299 27.41 -11.42 2.89
CA ASN A 299 25.94 -11.50 2.94
C ASN A 299 25.32 -11.36 1.54
N TRP A 300 25.71 -12.23 0.63
CA TRP A 300 25.02 -12.43 -0.65
C TRP A 300 23.90 -13.43 -0.45
N VAL A 301 22.69 -13.05 -0.81
CA VAL A 301 21.52 -13.94 -0.78
C VAL A 301 20.88 -13.92 -2.16
N PHE A 302 20.90 -15.04 -2.85
CA PHE A 302 20.19 -15.26 -4.10
C PHE A 302 18.81 -15.83 -3.80
N ARG A 303 17.81 -15.36 -4.55
CA ARG A 303 16.42 -15.77 -4.37
C ARG A 303 15.82 -16.11 -5.72
N ALA A 304 14.94 -17.11 -5.72
CA ALA A 304 14.08 -17.39 -6.85
C ALA A 304 12.71 -17.84 -6.35
N PHE A 305 11.65 -17.51 -7.07
CA PHE A 305 10.35 -18.07 -6.77
C PHE A 305 9.50 -18.27 -8.02
N TYR A 306 8.63 -19.25 -7.91
CA TYR A 306 7.48 -19.48 -8.77
C TYR A 306 6.23 -19.39 -7.91
N LYS A 307 5.19 -18.67 -8.37
CA LYS A 307 3.95 -18.52 -7.63
C LYS A 307 2.76 -18.35 -8.55
N GLN A 308 1.67 -19.04 -8.25
CA GLN A 308 0.37 -18.76 -8.83
C GLN A 308 -0.49 -17.98 -7.84
N ILE A 309 -1.32 -17.08 -8.38
CA ILE A 309 -2.19 -16.18 -7.62
C ILE A 309 -3.58 -16.21 -8.23
N TYR A 310 -4.57 -16.10 -7.36
CA TYR A 310 -5.96 -15.98 -7.75
C TYR A 310 -6.64 -14.88 -6.93
N ARG A 311 -7.27 -13.91 -7.62
CA ARG A 311 -7.91 -12.77 -7.01
C ARG A 311 -9.36 -12.66 -7.47
N MET A 312 -10.29 -12.73 -6.53
CA MET A 312 -11.70 -12.37 -6.79
C MET A 312 -11.85 -10.86 -6.92
N PRO A 313 -12.74 -10.36 -7.80
CA PRO A 313 -13.16 -8.96 -7.79
C PRO A 313 -13.74 -8.60 -6.41
N THR A 314 -13.51 -7.39 -5.93
CA THR A 314 -14.13 -6.87 -4.71
C THR A 314 -15.60 -6.51 -4.94
N PHE A 315 -16.37 -6.27 -3.88
CA PHE A 315 -17.73 -5.77 -4.04
C PHE A 315 -17.76 -4.38 -4.71
N ASN A 316 -16.73 -3.56 -4.49
CA ASN A 316 -16.61 -2.27 -5.17
C ASN A 316 -16.41 -2.47 -6.69
N ASP A 317 -15.58 -3.44 -7.08
CA ASP A 317 -15.34 -3.75 -8.49
C ASP A 317 -16.62 -4.25 -9.18
N LEU A 318 -17.47 -4.98 -8.46
CA LEU A 318 -18.66 -5.65 -9.01
C LEU A 318 -19.93 -4.81 -8.92
N TYR A 319 -20.20 -4.19 -7.77
CA TYR A 319 -21.55 -3.78 -7.38
C TYR A 319 -21.73 -2.29 -7.08
N TYR A 320 -20.66 -1.49 -7.09
CA TYR A 320 -20.82 -0.05 -6.94
C TYR A 320 -21.45 0.54 -8.21
N ALA A 321 -22.56 1.28 -8.04
CA ALA A 321 -23.43 1.73 -9.13
C ALA A 321 -22.72 2.50 -10.24
N ASP A 322 -21.72 3.30 -9.87
CA ASP A 322 -21.12 4.26 -10.79
C ASP A 322 -19.93 3.70 -11.56
N MET A 323 -19.25 2.69 -11.00
CA MET A 323 -18.00 2.18 -11.54
C MET A 323 -17.93 0.65 -11.56
N GLY A 324 -18.80 -0.03 -10.83
CA GLY A 324 -18.82 -1.49 -10.73
C GLY A 324 -19.22 -2.18 -12.02
N ASN A 325 -18.73 -3.40 -12.19
CA ASN A 325 -19.04 -4.24 -13.33
C ASN A 325 -19.27 -5.68 -12.85
N SER A 326 -20.54 -6.10 -12.80
CA SER A 326 -20.97 -7.40 -12.27
C SER A 326 -20.54 -8.61 -13.12
N VAL A 327 -20.05 -8.39 -14.35
CA VAL A 327 -19.58 -9.47 -15.24
C VAL A 327 -18.07 -9.70 -15.14
N LEU A 328 -17.37 -9.03 -14.23
CA LEU A 328 -15.94 -9.24 -14.04
C LEU A 328 -15.61 -10.69 -13.68
N LYS A 329 -14.56 -11.16 -14.30
CA LYS A 329 -13.95 -12.46 -14.01
C LYS A 329 -12.86 -12.33 -12.96
N PRO A 330 -12.60 -13.38 -12.17
CA PRO A 330 -11.43 -13.40 -11.29
C PRO A 330 -10.13 -13.33 -12.06
N GLU A 331 -9.20 -12.52 -11.55
CA GLU A 331 -7.84 -12.39 -12.07
C GLU A 331 -6.98 -13.58 -11.63
N SER A 332 -6.18 -14.13 -12.54
CA SER A 332 -5.19 -15.16 -12.23
C SER A 332 -3.83 -14.70 -12.73
N ALA A 333 -2.79 -14.89 -11.92
CA ALA A 333 -1.42 -14.56 -12.31
C ALA A 333 -0.47 -15.71 -12.03
N THR A 334 0.50 -15.90 -12.94
CA THR A 334 1.65 -16.75 -12.74
C THR A 334 2.88 -15.87 -12.68
N GLN A 335 3.65 -15.96 -11.61
CA GLN A 335 4.82 -15.13 -11.35
C GLN A 335 6.09 -15.96 -11.28
N TYR A 336 7.14 -15.47 -11.92
CA TYR A 336 8.51 -15.96 -11.82
C TYR A 336 9.39 -14.78 -11.41
N ASN A 337 10.28 -14.99 -10.48
CA ASN A 337 11.23 -13.98 -10.02
C ASN A 337 12.57 -14.63 -9.70
N VAL A 338 13.63 -13.95 -10.09
CA VAL A 338 15.00 -14.26 -9.68
C VAL A 338 15.66 -12.96 -9.24
N GLY A 339 16.29 -12.97 -8.09
CA GLY A 339 16.94 -11.79 -7.57
C GLY A 339 18.06 -12.10 -6.59
N PHE A 340 18.75 -11.05 -6.20
CA PHE A 340 19.76 -11.14 -5.17
C PHE A 340 19.72 -9.93 -4.24
N THR A 341 20.27 -10.09 -3.06
CA THR A 341 20.61 -9.01 -2.14
C THR A 341 22.04 -9.16 -1.66
N TYR A 342 22.67 -8.01 -1.45
CA TYR A 342 23.98 -7.92 -0.81
C TYR A 342 23.92 -6.91 0.32
N ALA A 343 24.50 -7.24 1.47
CA ALA A 343 24.58 -6.33 2.60
C ALA A 343 25.96 -6.39 3.26
N VAL A 344 26.49 -5.24 3.63
CA VAL A 344 27.73 -5.11 4.39
C VAL A 344 27.64 -3.93 5.36
N ALA A 345 28.16 -4.09 6.57
CA ALA A 345 28.22 -3.06 7.60
C ALA A 345 29.65 -2.98 8.16
N PRO A 346 30.57 -2.25 7.50
CA PRO A 346 31.94 -2.05 7.98
C PRO A 346 31.94 -1.31 9.32
N LYS A 347 32.74 -1.78 10.27
CA LYS A 347 32.87 -1.17 11.60
C LYS A 347 33.64 0.15 11.57
N THR A 348 34.56 0.30 10.63
CA THR A 348 35.46 1.45 10.48
C THR A 348 35.44 1.96 9.04
N GLY A 349 35.89 3.21 8.84
CA GLY A 349 35.98 3.85 7.53
C GLY A 349 34.77 4.71 7.19
N PHE A 350 34.79 5.30 6.01
CA PHE A 350 33.79 6.22 5.48
C PHE A 350 32.40 5.56 5.29
N LEU A 351 32.37 4.33 4.77
CA LEU A 351 31.12 3.58 4.59
C LEU A 351 30.76 2.88 5.90
N SER A 352 29.55 3.10 6.43
CA SER A 352 29.04 2.44 7.64
C SER A 352 28.04 1.33 7.36
N GLY A 353 27.40 1.37 6.21
CA GLY A 353 26.45 0.36 5.79
C GLY A 353 26.18 0.45 4.29
N PHE A 354 26.04 -0.70 3.65
CA PHE A 354 25.61 -0.79 2.26
C PHE A 354 24.68 -2.00 2.09
N HIS A 355 23.55 -1.75 1.45
CA HIS A 355 22.60 -2.78 1.08
C HIS A 355 22.19 -2.52 -0.37
N ALA A 356 22.28 -3.53 -1.20
CA ALA A 356 21.79 -3.50 -2.59
C ALA A 356 21.00 -4.75 -2.91
N GLY A 357 20.08 -4.65 -3.85
CA GLY A 357 19.32 -5.76 -4.37
C GLY A 357 18.82 -5.48 -5.77
N ALA A 358 18.68 -6.55 -6.54
CA ALA A 358 18.03 -6.53 -7.83
C ALA A 358 17.16 -7.76 -7.99
N ASP A 359 16.01 -7.58 -8.61
CA ASP A 359 15.03 -8.62 -8.94
C ASP A 359 14.65 -8.48 -10.42
N VAL A 360 14.68 -9.58 -11.15
CA VAL A 360 14.14 -9.71 -12.50
C VAL A 360 12.89 -10.58 -12.41
N TYR A 361 11.82 -10.14 -13.02
CA TYR A 361 10.55 -10.86 -12.93
C TYR A 361 9.85 -10.98 -14.28
N TYR A 362 9.06 -12.03 -14.36
CA TYR A 362 8.14 -12.32 -15.45
C TYR A 362 6.79 -12.75 -14.88
N ASN A 363 5.72 -12.04 -15.22
CA ASN A 363 4.39 -12.34 -14.76
C ASN A 363 3.43 -12.44 -15.96
N LEU A 364 2.69 -13.55 -16.03
CA LEU A 364 1.60 -13.70 -16.97
C LEU A 364 0.29 -13.57 -16.22
N VAL A 365 -0.51 -12.56 -16.57
CA VAL A 365 -1.80 -12.27 -15.92
C VAL A 365 -2.92 -12.54 -16.89
N SER A 366 -3.93 -13.28 -16.45
CA SER A 366 -5.17 -13.54 -17.20
C SER A 366 -6.33 -12.83 -16.51
N ASP A 367 -7.22 -12.24 -17.32
CA ASP A 367 -8.40 -11.49 -16.87
C ASP A 367 -8.03 -10.36 -15.87
N LYS A 368 -6.94 -9.62 -16.16
CA LYS A 368 -6.44 -8.55 -15.29
C LYS A 368 -7.52 -7.50 -15.04
N ILE A 369 -7.85 -7.26 -13.77
CA ILE A 369 -8.84 -6.25 -13.37
C ILE A 369 -8.16 -4.90 -13.29
N ILE A 370 -8.67 -3.93 -14.06
CA ILE A 370 -8.22 -2.55 -14.03
C ILE A 370 -9.39 -1.58 -13.89
N ALA A 371 -9.12 -0.42 -13.30
CA ALA A 371 -10.00 0.73 -13.30
C ALA A 371 -9.36 1.83 -14.16
N TYR A 372 -10.10 2.42 -15.07
CA TYR A 372 -9.65 3.58 -15.82
C TYR A 372 -10.81 4.52 -16.16
N PRO A 373 -10.55 5.82 -16.38
CA PRO A 373 -11.58 6.75 -16.78
C PRO A 373 -11.95 6.52 -18.25
N LYS A 374 -13.22 6.18 -18.52
CA LYS A 374 -13.74 5.92 -19.84
C LYS A 374 -14.50 7.12 -20.40
N GLY A 375 -14.22 7.45 -21.66
CA GLY A 375 -14.93 8.49 -22.43
C GLY A 375 -14.61 9.92 -21.98
N GLN A 376 -15.25 10.90 -22.63
CA GLN A 376 -15.03 12.33 -22.39
C GLN A 376 -15.47 12.81 -21.01
N GLN A 377 -16.32 12.05 -20.32
CA GLN A 377 -16.80 12.39 -18.98
C GLN A 377 -15.85 11.91 -17.88
N PHE A 378 -14.78 11.20 -18.21
CA PHE A 378 -13.83 10.61 -17.25
C PHE A 378 -14.50 9.79 -16.14
N ARG A 379 -15.56 9.06 -16.49
CA ARG A 379 -16.21 8.12 -15.55
C ARG A 379 -15.30 6.90 -15.40
N TRP A 380 -14.98 6.59 -14.17
CA TRP A 380 -14.25 5.37 -13.86
C TRP A 380 -15.10 4.15 -14.18
N THR A 381 -14.49 3.14 -14.74
CA THR A 381 -15.12 1.84 -15.00
C THR A 381 -14.15 0.72 -14.70
N MET A 382 -14.70 -0.40 -14.25
CA MET A 382 -13.95 -1.63 -14.01
C MET A 382 -14.07 -2.56 -15.19
N LEU A 383 -12.96 -3.13 -15.65
CA LEU A 383 -12.97 -4.15 -16.70
C LEU A 383 -11.84 -5.17 -16.51
N ASN A 384 -12.01 -6.32 -17.17
CA ASN A 384 -10.91 -7.25 -17.35
C ASN A 384 -10.16 -6.94 -18.65
N LEU A 385 -8.85 -6.74 -18.57
CA LEU A 385 -7.96 -7.00 -19.70
C LEU A 385 -7.79 -8.51 -19.83
N GLY A 386 -7.75 -9.05 -21.05
CA GLY A 386 -7.69 -10.50 -21.26
C GLY A 386 -6.39 -11.11 -20.74
N LYS A 387 -5.30 -10.97 -21.49
CA LYS A 387 -3.97 -11.45 -21.07
C LYS A 387 -2.95 -10.32 -21.09
N VAL A 388 -2.18 -10.21 -20.02
CA VAL A 388 -1.11 -9.22 -19.89
C VAL A 388 0.20 -9.94 -19.58
N ASP A 389 1.22 -9.67 -20.39
CA ASP A 389 2.62 -10.09 -20.20
C ASP A 389 3.35 -8.95 -19.48
N ILE A 390 3.94 -9.23 -18.31
CA ILE A 390 4.63 -8.23 -17.50
C ILE A 390 6.06 -8.71 -17.27
N ARG A 391 7.03 -7.92 -17.73
CA ARG A 391 8.46 -8.16 -17.52
C ARG A 391 9.09 -6.94 -16.88
N GLY A 392 10.02 -7.16 -15.99
CA GLY A 392 10.66 -6.01 -15.37
C GLY A 392 11.90 -6.33 -14.57
N VAL A 393 12.54 -5.24 -14.18
CA VAL A 393 13.73 -5.23 -13.34
C VAL A 393 13.54 -4.19 -12.26
N ASP A 394 13.62 -4.61 -11.00
CA ASP A 394 13.66 -3.73 -9.82
C ASP A 394 15.07 -3.70 -9.26
N VAL A 395 15.62 -2.50 -9.06
CA VAL A 395 16.93 -2.29 -8.45
C VAL A 395 16.78 -1.36 -7.26
N GLN A 396 17.42 -1.68 -6.16
CA GLN A 396 17.50 -0.81 -4.98
C GLN A 396 18.89 -0.81 -4.38
N ALA A 397 19.32 0.34 -3.88
CA ALA A 397 20.54 0.48 -3.13
C ALA A 397 20.34 1.45 -1.97
N THR A 398 20.93 1.12 -0.82
CA THR A 398 20.99 1.99 0.35
C THR A 398 22.42 2.02 0.83
N ALA A 399 22.99 3.21 0.99
CA ALA A 399 24.32 3.41 1.55
C ALA A 399 24.24 4.39 2.71
N THR A 400 24.99 4.11 3.77
CA THR A 400 25.14 5.01 4.91
C THR A 400 26.61 5.33 5.08
N PHE A 401 26.93 6.61 5.14
CA PHE A 401 28.28 7.14 5.21
C PHE A 401 28.51 7.85 6.54
N ARG A 402 29.72 7.67 7.10
CA ARG A 402 30.22 8.47 8.21
C ARG A 402 31.07 9.59 7.62
N LEU A 403 30.60 10.82 7.76
CA LEU A 403 31.33 12.01 7.35
C LEU A 403 32.08 12.61 8.55
N PRO A 404 33.07 13.52 8.33
CA PRO A 404 33.67 14.28 9.42
C PRO A 404 32.61 14.95 10.30
N TYR A 405 33.01 15.30 11.52
CA TYR A 405 32.16 15.98 12.53
C TYR A 405 30.90 15.18 12.93
N GLU A 406 30.97 13.85 12.94
CA GLU A 406 29.85 12.94 13.30
C GLU A 406 28.62 13.09 12.41
N ILE A 407 28.76 13.65 11.22
CA ILE A 407 27.70 13.75 10.26
C ILE A 407 27.43 12.34 9.67
N SER A 408 26.16 11.94 9.63
CA SER A 408 25.71 10.71 8.96
C SER A 408 24.92 11.06 7.71
N LEU A 409 25.30 10.49 6.57
CA LEU A 409 24.55 10.61 5.32
C LEU A 409 24.02 9.22 4.92
N MET A 410 22.71 9.06 4.90
CA MET A 410 22.05 7.88 4.33
C MET A 410 21.48 8.23 2.97
N THR A 411 21.79 7.43 1.97
CA THR A 411 21.25 7.52 0.62
C THR A 411 20.48 6.24 0.29
N LYS A 412 19.29 6.38 -0.31
CA LYS A 412 18.52 5.26 -0.84
C LYS A 412 18.06 5.60 -2.23
N VAL A 413 18.29 4.69 -3.17
CA VAL A 413 17.84 4.80 -4.57
C VAL A 413 17.06 3.55 -4.93
N GLN A 414 15.96 3.73 -5.63
CA GLN A 414 15.14 2.66 -6.20
C GLN A 414 14.83 3.00 -7.65
N TYR A 415 14.85 2.00 -8.50
CA TYR A 415 14.52 2.12 -9.92
C TYR A 415 13.78 0.87 -10.37
N THR A 416 12.74 1.06 -11.16
CA THR A 416 11.94 0.01 -11.80
C THR A 416 11.87 0.27 -13.29
N TYR A 417 12.21 -0.74 -14.07
CA TYR A 417 11.83 -0.86 -15.47
C TYR A 417 10.73 -1.92 -15.57
N GLN A 418 9.61 -1.59 -16.21
CA GLN A 418 8.46 -2.48 -16.33
C GLN A 418 7.82 -2.38 -17.71
N GLU A 419 7.87 -3.45 -18.47
CA GLU A 419 7.07 -3.67 -19.66
C GLU A 419 5.83 -4.47 -19.27
N ALA A 420 4.63 -3.90 -19.43
CA ALA A 420 3.36 -4.54 -19.12
C ALA A 420 2.42 -4.41 -20.33
N ILE A 421 2.43 -5.38 -21.21
CA ILE A 421 1.79 -5.32 -22.51
C ILE A 421 0.57 -6.22 -22.62
N ASP A 422 -0.46 -5.74 -23.33
CA ASP A 422 -1.64 -6.54 -23.66
C ASP A 422 -1.31 -7.57 -24.76
N ILE A 423 -1.54 -8.84 -24.49
CA ILE A 423 -1.34 -9.94 -25.42
C ILE A 423 -2.63 -10.75 -25.66
N THR A 424 -3.78 -10.11 -25.45
CA THR A 424 -5.10 -10.77 -25.51
C THR A 424 -5.39 -11.32 -26.90
N SER A 425 -5.30 -10.51 -27.93
CA SER A 425 -5.60 -10.90 -29.31
C SER A 425 -4.71 -10.15 -30.31
N PRO A 426 -4.04 -10.86 -31.23
CA PRO A 426 -3.26 -10.20 -32.29
C PRO A 426 -4.11 -9.36 -33.26
N ARG A 427 -5.44 -9.41 -33.17
CA ARG A 427 -6.35 -8.62 -34.01
C ARG A 427 -6.71 -7.29 -33.38
N ASP A 428 -6.39 -7.07 -32.10
CA ASP A 428 -6.69 -5.83 -31.41
C ASP A 428 -5.67 -4.75 -31.80
N ASN A 429 -6.11 -3.51 -31.99
CA ASN A 429 -5.25 -2.38 -32.35
C ASN A 429 -4.20 -2.08 -31.27
N TYR A 430 -4.45 -2.48 -30.04
CA TYR A 430 -3.58 -2.30 -28.87
C TYR A 430 -2.78 -3.58 -28.52
N TYR A 431 -2.72 -4.55 -29.44
CA TYR A 431 -1.91 -5.75 -29.23
C TYR A 431 -0.43 -5.42 -29.07
N ARG A 432 0.15 -5.80 -27.91
CA ARG A 432 1.51 -5.49 -27.45
C ARG A 432 1.74 -4.03 -27.05
N ASP A 433 0.69 -3.26 -26.86
CA ASP A 433 0.78 -1.96 -26.24
C ASP A 433 0.86 -2.05 -24.72
N GLN A 434 1.53 -1.06 -24.09
CA GLN A 434 1.62 -0.91 -22.64
C GLN A 434 0.23 -0.65 -22.08
N ILE A 435 -0.15 -1.37 -21.03
CA ILE A 435 -1.46 -1.19 -20.39
C ILE A 435 -1.59 0.20 -19.73
N PRO A 436 -2.83 0.73 -19.60
CA PRO A 436 -3.06 2.08 -19.10
C PRO A 436 -2.36 2.39 -17.77
N TYR A 437 -1.81 3.59 -17.68
CA TYR A 437 -1.17 4.17 -16.50
C TYR A 437 0.04 3.42 -15.92
N ILE A 438 0.59 2.44 -16.59
CA ILE A 438 1.83 1.78 -16.18
C ILE A 438 3.01 2.45 -16.91
N PRO A 439 3.95 3.08 -16.19
CA PRO A 439 5.15 3.66 -16.82
C PRO A 439 6.18 2.57 -17.12
N TRP A 440 6.96 2.76 -18.21
CA TRP A 440 8.13 1.93 -18.51
C TRP A 440 9.24 2.12 -17.49
N HIS A 441 9.41 3.35 -17.01
CA HIS A 441 10.47 3.73 -16.08
C HIS A 441 9.90 4.48 -14.89
N SER A 442 10.29 4.10 -13.70
CA SER A 442 10.00 4.85 -12.48
C SER A 442 11.16 4.74 -11.50
N GLY A 443 11.27 5.70 -10.60
CA GLY A 443 12.33 5.66 -9.61
C GLY A 443 12.13 6.65 -8.48
N SER A 444 12.91 6.46 -7.43
CA SER A 444 12.96 7.38 -6.29
C SER A 444 14.34 7.45 -5.68
N ALA A 445 14.67 8.58 -5.10
CA ALA A 445 15.88 8.78 -4.32
C ALA A 445 15.53 9.46 -2.99
N ILE A 446 16.17 9.01 -1.92
CA ILE A 446 16.06 9.61 -0.58
C ILE A 446 17.47 9.90 -0.08
N LEU A 447 17.69 11.11 0.40
CA LEU A 447 18.91 11.52 1.11
C LEU A 447 18.50 11.96 2.50
N ASN A 448 19.16 11.41 3.51
CA ASN A 448 19.02 11.86 4.90
C ASN A 448 20.39 12.24 5.44
N LEU A 449 20.55 13.52 5.76
CA LEU A 449 21.73 14.07 6.39
C LEU A 449 21.41 14.36 7.86
N SER A 450 22.10 13.70 8.78
CA SER A 450 21.91 13.86 10.21
C SER A 450 23.19 14.37 10.86
N TYR A 451 23.06 15.41 11.68
CA TYR A 451 24.12 15.99 12.49
C TYR A 451 23.56 16.41 13.84
N ASP A 452 24.05 15.83 14.90
CA ASP A 452 23.54 16.06 16.26
C ASP A 452 22.02 15.91 16.30
N ASP A 453 21.30 16.95 16.72
CA ASP A 453 19.84 17.00 16.77
C ASP A 453 19.16 17.48 15.46
N TRP A 454 19.93 17.72 14.39
CA TRP A 454 19.43 18.13 13.09
C TRP A 454 19.30 16.95 12.14
N SER A 455 18.24 16.96 11.34
CA SER A 455 18.06 16.03 10.23
C SER A 455 17.49 16.76 9.01
N LEU A 456 18.22 16.75 7.92
CA LEU A 456 17.79 17.24 6.62
C LEU A 456 17.45 16.05 5.74
N ASN A 457 16.22 16.02 5.25
CA ASN A 457 15.75 14.98 4.35
C ASN A 457 15.43 15.59 2.98
N TYR A 458 15.86 14.93 1.95
CA TYR A 458 15.46 15.18 0.57
C TYR A 458 14.88 13.93 -0.02
N SER A 459 13.75 14.03 -0.71
CA SER A 459 13.14 12.94 -1.47
C SER A 459 12.85 13.38 -2.90
N PHE A 460 13.11 12.47 -3.82
CA PHE A 460 12.85 12.63 -5.24
C PHE A 460 12.04 11.44 -5.73
N VAL A 461 11.02 11.70 -6.55
CA VAL A 461 10.21 10.68 -7.21
C VAL A 461 10.13 11.04 -8.70
N TYR A 462 10.31 10.04 -9.55
CA TYR A 462 10.14 10.13 -10.99
C TYR A 462 9.20 9.04 -11.48
N VAL A 463 8.25 9.43 -12.32
CA VAL A 463 7.35 8.53 -13.04
C VAL A 463 7.44 8.87 -14.52
N GLY A 464 7.84 7.90 -15.32
CA GLY A 464 8.04 8.03 -16.75
C GLY A 464 6.73 8.20 -17.53
N GLU A 465 6.88 8.25 -18.82
CA GLU A 465 5.75 8.31 -19.75
C GLU A 465 4.84 7.09 -19.66
N ARG A 466 3.58 7.28 -19.94
CA ARG A 466 2.53 6.26 -19.91
C ARG A 466 1.37 6.68 -20.79
N TYR A 467 0.38 5.81 -20.93
CA TYR A 467 -0.82 6.08 -21.70
C TYR A 467 -2.08 5.96 -20.84
N ASN A 468 -3.11 6.75 -21.12
CA ASN A 468 -4.35 6.75 -20.35
C ASN A 468 -5.40 5.76 -20.89
N GLN A 469 -5.17 5.19 -22.07
CA GLN A 469 -6.01 4.20 -22.74
C GLN A 469 -5.17 3.00 -23.17
N GLN A 470 -5.83 1.95 -23.71
CA GLN A 470 -5.16 0.74 -24.16
C GLN A 470 -4.24 0.97 -25.38
N GLU A 471 -4.62 1.85 -26.33
CA GLU A 471 -3.80 2.19 -27.49
C GLU A 471 -2.70 3.18 -27.13
N ASN A 472 -1.44 2.86 -27.45
CA ASN A 472 -0.28 3.71 -27.19
C ASN A 472 -0.05 4.71 -28.31
N ILE A 473 -1.04 5.54 -28.59
CA ILE A 473 -1.00 6.63 -29.57
C ILE A 473 -0.78 7.97 -28.88
N GLU A 474 -0.34 8.98 -29.63
CA GLU A 474 -0.04 10.31 -29.13
C GLU A 474 -1.24 10.96 -28.41
N TYR A 475 -2.46 10.72 -28.87
CA TYR A 475 -3.68 11.23 -28.23
C TYR A 475 -3.87 10.71 -26.80
N ASN A 476 -3.38 9.51 -26.50
CA ASN A 476 -3.50 8.84 -25.20
C ASN A 476 -2.26 9.04 -24.32
N TYR A 477 -1.27 9.77 -24.80
CA TYR A 477 -0.01 9.99 -24.09
C TYR A 477 -0.19 10.82 -22.83
N VAL A 478 0.44 10.38 -21.73
CA VAL A 478 0.50 11.07 -20.45
C VAL A 478 1.95 11.36 -20.11
N GLN A 479 2.28 12.64 -19.97
CA GLN A 479 3.64 13.12 -19.75
C GLN A 479 4.29 12.52 -18.50
N PRO A 480 5.61 12.29 -18.54
CA PRO A 480 6.37 11.98 -17.34
C PRO A 480 6.36 13.15 -16.35
N TRP A 481 6.54 12.86 -15.09
CA TRP A 481 6.63 13.87 -14.05
C TRP A 481 7.63 13.48 -12.97
N TYR A 482 8.08 14.49 -12.23
CA TYR A 482 8.88 14.29 -11.03
C TYR A 482 8.52 15.30 -9.96
N THR A 483 8.80 14.94 -8.71
CA THR A 483 8.72 15.86 -7.57
C THR A 483 9.95 15.73 -6.69
N SER A 484 10.27 16.83 -6.03
CA SER A 484 11.34 16.89 -5.03
C SER A 484 10.81 17.56 -3.77
N ASP A 485 11.01 16.92 -2.63
CA ASP A 485 10.58 17.42 -1.34
C ASP A 485 11.78 17.55 -0.40
N ILE A 486 11.78 18.59 0.44
CA ILE A 486 12.80 18.82 1.44
C ILE A 486 12.10 18.96 2.79
N SER A 487 12.65 18.31 3.82
CA SER A 487 12.23 18.54 5.20
C SER A 487 13.43 18.74 6.12
N LEU A 488 13.35 19.75 6.97
CA LEU A 488 14.31 20.02 8.02
C LEU A 488 13.67 19.75 9.38
N VAL A 489 14.36 18.97 10.17
CA VAL A 489 13.93 18.58 11.51
C VAL A 489 14.98 19.02 12.52
N LYS A 490 14.55 19.65 13.63
CA LYS A 490 15.37 19.93 14.80
C LYS A 490 14.71 19.35 16.04
N SER A 491 15.47 18.59 16.80
CA SER A 491 15.06 18.07 18.11
C SER A 491 15.69 18.92 19.22
N PHE A 492 14.94 19.15 20.29
CA PHE A 492 15.41 19.84 21.48
C PHE A 492 15.10 18.97 22.69
N ARG A 493 16.05 18.83 23.58
CA ARG A 493 15.84 18.16 24.85
C ARG A 493 15.78 19.19 25.98
N ILE A 494 14.61 19.37 26.58
CA ILE A 494 14.37 20.30 27.68
C ILE A 494 13.98 19.47 28.91
N LYS A 495 14.93 19.18 29.80
CA LYS A 495 14.76 18.27 30.95
C LYS A 495 14.27 16.88 30.49
N SER A 496 13.04 16.48 30.84
CA SER A 496 12.40 15.20 30.45
C SER A 496 11.61 15.30 29.15
N VAL A 497 11.45 16.51 28.58
CA VAL A 497 10.63 16.77 27.40
C VAL A 497 11.48 16.75 26.15
N ASN A 498 11.08 15.96 25.14
CA ASN A 498 11.66 16.05 23.79
C ASN A 498 10.71 16.87 22.93
N LEU A 499 11.18 18.02 22.44
CA LEU A 499 10.47 18.87 21.49
C LEU A 499 11.08 18.65 20.10
N LYS A 500 10.24 18.36 19.11
CA LYS A 500 10.64 18.21 17.71
C LYS A 500 9.92 19.22 16.85
N VAL A 501 10.69 20.02 16.11
CA VAL A 501 10.17 20.99 15.13
C VAL A 501 10.52 20.50 13.73
N THR A 502 9.54 20.58 12.82
CA THR A 502 9.72 20.13 11.43
C THR A 502 9.23 21.22 10.49
N ALA A 503 10.01 21.52 9.46
CA ALA A 503 9.62 22.37 8.34
C ALA A 503 9.77 21.57 7.05
N GLU A 504 8.72 21.61 6.20
CA GLU A 504 8.64 20.84 4.96
C GLU A 504 8.31 21.75 3.78
N VAL A 505 9.01 21.56 2.68
CA VAL A 505 8.71 22.15 1.38
C VAL A 505 8.49 21.00 0.40
N ASN A 506 7.27 20.82 -0.05
CA ASN A 506 6.91 19.80 -1.02
C ASN A 506 6.90 20.40 -2.43
N ASN A 507 7.28 19.59 -3.43
CA ASN A 507 7.41 20.02 -4.82
C ASN A 507 8.27 21.29 -4.95
N VAL A 508 9.51 21.23 -4.47
CA VAL A 508 10.46 22.36 -4.37
C VAL A 508 10.63 23.10 -5.70
N PHE A 509 10.63 22.35 -6.82
CA PHE A 509 10.82 22.91 -8.16
C PHE A 509 9.51 23.40 -8.80
N ASP A 510 8.42 23.42 -8.05
CA ASP A 510 7.12 23.95 -8.49
C ASP A 510 6.58 23.31 -9.77
N GLN A 511 6.78 22.00 -9.93
CA GLN A 511 6.35 21.24 -11.10
C GLN A 511 4.82 21.21 -11.17
N ALA A 512 4.28 21.54 -12.34
CA ALA A 512 2.88 21.29 -12.67
C ALA A 512 2.78 19.89 -13.28
N TYR A 513 2.02 18.99 -12.67
CA TYR A 513 1.93 17.60 -13.12
C TYR A 513 0.57 16.97 -12.81
N ASP A 514 0.24 15.94 -13.59
CA ASP A 514 -0.94 15.10 -13.41
C ASP A 514 -0.51 13.67 -13.13
N VAL A 515 -1.01 13.07 -12.07
CA VAL A 515 -0.86 11.62 -11.83
C VAL A 515 -1.83 10.86 -12.73
N VAL A 516 -3.06 11.31 -12.78
CA VAL A 516 -4.10 10.88 -13.73
C VAL A 516 -4.40 12.06 -14.64
N LEU A 517 -4.50 11.82 -15.94
CA LEU A 517 -4.73 12.86 -16.94
C LEU A 517 -5.94 13.73 -16.58
N ASN A 518 -5.78 15.04 -16.62
CA ASN A 518 -6.77 16.05 -16.24
C ASN A 518 -7.09 16.14 -14.73
N TYR A 519 -6.27 15.52 -13.88
CA TYR A 519 -6.33 15.68 -12.43
C TYR A 519 -5.03 16.33 -11.95
N PRO A 520 -4.91 17.69 -12.10
CA PRO A 520 -3.69 18.39 -11.73
C PRO A 520 -3.43 18.28 -10.24
N MET A 521 -2.16 18.06 -9.91
CA MET A 521 -1.67 17.93 -8.55
C MET A 521 -1.22 19.31 -7.99
N PRO A 522 -1.11 19.44 -6.66
CA PRO A 522 -0.63 20.68 -6.03
C PRO A 522 0.77 21.05 -6.50
N MET A 523 0.97 22.32 -6.78
CA MET A 523 2.28 22.94 -6.97
C MET A 523 3.03 23.02 -5.63
N ARG A 524 4.11 23.81 -5.53
CA ARG A 524 4.90 23.96 -4.28
C ARG A 524 4.00 24.30 -3.09
N ASN A 525 4.24 23.60 -1.98
CA ASN A 525 3.49 23.80 -0.77
C ASN A 525 4.35 23.57 0.48
N TYR A 526 3.90 24.09 1.61
CA TYR A 526 4.68 24.16 2.85
C TYR A 526 3.91 23.52 3.99
N ARG A 527 4.62 22.86 4.90
CA ARG A 527 4.09 22.32 6.15
C ARG A 527 5.04 22.58 7.30
N PHE A 528 4.47 22.86 8.46
CA PHE A 528 5.20 23.01 9.71
C PHE A 528 4.61 22.08 10.75
N GLY A 529 5.46 21.47 11.54
CA GLY A 529 5.05 20.54 12.58
C GLY A 529 5.80 20.77 13.89
N ILE A 530 5.09 20.62 14.99
CA ILE A 530 5.63 20.60 16.34
C ILE A 530 5.16 19.32 17.01
N ALA A 531 6.08 18.59 17.63
CA ALA A 531 5.75 17.40 18.42
C ALA A 531 6.46 17.48 19.78
N ILE A 532 5.73 17.12 20.84
CA ILE A 532 6.19 17.05 22.22
C ILE A 532 6.08 15.60 22.66
N GLU A 533 7.14 15.08 23.27
CA GLU A 533 7.21 13.70 23.76
C GLU A 533 7.68 13.72 25.24
N LEU A 534 6.85 13.12 26.12
CA LEU A 534 6.99 13.06 27.58
C LEU A 534 7.22 11.63 28.04
#